data_3bbe12df422213774e6adedc3d9dddfe
#
_entry.id   3bbe12df422213774e6adedc3d9dddfe
#
_cell.length_a   1.000
_cell.length_b   1.000
_cell.length_c   1.000
_cell.angle_alpha   90.00
_cell.angle_beta   90.00
_cell.angle_gamma   90.00
#
_symmetry.space_group_name_H-M   'P 1'
#
loop_
_entity.id
_entity.type
_entity.pdbx_description
1 polymer ?
#
loop_
_entity_poly.entity_id
_entity_poly.type
_entity_poly.pdbx_seq_one_letter_code
_entity_poly.pdbx_strand_id
1 'polypeptide(L)'
;MCIRDSIYGISLSTMYIASTLYHNSKTPEGRYKFRLFDMVSIYLLIAGSYTPFTLTVLIDSGGLTLFLLVWVIAFIGIIWKIFTVGNYNFSSTLLYIFMGGLWLFFIDAFINEIPQNALMWIYASASTYLIGVFFYLADSKIKYNHFIWHIFVLLASAFHYISIYFYI
;
A
#
# COMPACT_ATOMS: atom_id res chain seq x y z
N MET A 1 -6.98 12.01 16.95
CA MET A 1 -6.02 11.51 15.94
C MET A 1 -4.90 10.79 16.69
N CYS A 2 -4.84 9.48 16.57
CA CYS A 2 -3.86 8.66 17.31
C CYS A 2 -2.57 8.53 16.49
N ILE A 3 -1.43 8.24 17.15
CA ILE A 3 -0.12 8.00 16.49
C ILE A 3 -0.27 6.97 15.34
N ARG A 4 -1.14 5.99 15.51
CA ARG A 4 -1.43 4.92 14.55
C ARG A 4 -1.99 5.44 13.22
N ASP A 5 -2.93 6.38 13.28
CA ASP A 5 -3.55 7.03 12.11
C ASP A 5 -2.51 7.89 11.40
N SER A 6 -1.60 8.50 12.19
CA SER A 6 -0.50 9.31 11.66
C SER A 6 0.49 8.48 10.84
N ILE A 7 0.75 7.20 11.22
CA ILE A 7 1.62 6.30 10.45
C ILE A 7 1.05 6.07 9.05
N TYR A 8 -0.26 5.80 8.94
CA TYR A 8 -0.91 5.68 7.65
C TYR A 8 -0.85 6.99 6.85
N GLY A 9 -1.21 8.12 7.46
CA GLY A 9 -1.18 9.43 6.82
C GLY A 9 0.22 9.84 6.34
N ILE A 10 1.25 9.57 7.12
CA ILE A 10 2.65 9.83 6.75
C ILE A 10 3.08 8.92 5.59
N SER A 11 2.77 7.63 5.65
CA SER A 11 3.13 6.69 4.57
C SER A 11 2.42 7.04 3.26
N LEU A 12 1.15 7.44 3.32
CA LEU A 12 0.38 7.90 2.17
C LEU A 12 0.96 9.18 1.56
N SER A 13 1.26 10.18 2.40
CA SER A 13 1.89 11.44 1.96
C SER A 13 3.26 11.18 1.34
N THR A 14 4.06 10.31 1.95
CA THR A 14 5.40 9.92 1.45
C THR A 14 5.29 9.31 0.06
N MET A 15 4.32 8.43 -0.17
CA MET A 15 4.11 7.79 -1.47
C MET A 15 3.74 8.81 -2.55
N TYR A 16 2.82 9.74 -2.28
CA TYR A 16 2.45 10.75 -3.28
C TYR A 16 3.58 11.76 -3.55
N ILE A 17 4.35 12.14 -2.54
CA ILE A 17 5.54 12.99 -2.71
C ILE A 17 6.59 12.26 -3.56
N ALA A 18 6.89 10.99 -3.25
CA ALA A 18 7.86 10.19 -3.97
C ALA A 18 7.47 10.03 -5.46
N SER A 19 6.21 9.73 -5.72
CA SER A 19 5.68 9.59 -7.08
C SER A 19 5.74 10.91 -7.84
N THR A 20 5.36 12.02 -7.22
CA THR A 20 5.45 13.36 -7.82
C THR A 20 6.89 13.73 -8.17
N LEU A 21 7.84 13.48 -7.28
CA LEU A 21 9.27 13.73 -7.52
C LEU A 21 9.82 12.87 -8.67
N TYR A 22 9.42 11.60 -8.73
CA TYR A 22 9.81 10.71 -9.81
C TYR A 22 9.32 11.21 -11.17
N HIS A 23 8.03 11.55 -11.29
CA HIS A 23 7.44 12.00 -12.55
C HIS A 23 7.93 13.38 -13.00
N ASN A 24 8.29 14.26 -12.06
CA ASN A 24 8.80 15.60 -12.37
C ASN A 24 10.32 15.63 -12.60
N SER A 25 11.03 14.53 -12.38
CA SER A 25 12.50 14.50 -12.52
C SER A 25 12.93 14.52 -13.98
N LYS A 26 13.79 15.49 -14.34
CA LYS A 26 14.30 15.68 -15.70
C LYS A 26 15.69 15.07 -15.92
N THR A 27 16.45 14.83 -14.85
CA THR A 27 17.81 14.28 -14.95
C THR A 27 17.80 12.76 -14.82
N PRO A 28 18.65 12.03 -15.58
CA PRO A 28 18.72 10.57 -15.48
C PRO A 28 19.03 10.07 -14.07
N GLU A 29 19.95 10.74 -13.38
CA GLU A 29 20.34 10.41 -12.00
C GLU A 29 19.19 10.67 -11.01
N GLY A 30 18.52 11.81 -11.09
CA GLY A 30 17.36 12.14 -10.26
C GLY A 30 16.23 11.14 -10.53
N ARG A 31 15.98 10.79 -11.80
CA ARG A 31 14.95 9.83 -12.17
C ARG A 31 15.21 8.44 -11.59
N TYR A 32 16.47 7.99 -11.53
CA TYR A 32 16.84 6.75 -10.89
C TYR A 32 16.58 6.75 -9.38
N LYS A 33 17.03 7.80 -8.68
CA LYS A 33 16.87 7.96 -7.23
C LYS A 33 15.38 8.05 -6.83
N PHE A 34 14.62 8.90 -7.52
CA PHE A 34 13.20 9.07 -7.21
C PHE A 34 12.34 7.87 -7.61
N ARG A 35 12.74 7.11 -8.65
CA ARG A 35 12.09 5.84 -8.95
C ARG A 35 12.26 4.82 -7.81
N LEU A 36 13.46 4.74 -7.23
CA LEU A 36 13.67 3.89 -6.05
C LEU A 36 12.77 4.33 -4.89
N PHE A 37 12.74 5.64 -4.62
CA PHE A 37 11.93 6.20 -3.54
C PHE A 37 10.43 5.94 -3.76
N ASP A 38 9.93 6.12 -4.98
CA ASP A 38 8.55 5.81 -5.36
C ASP A 38 8.20 4.33 -5.10
N MET A 39 9.06 3.40 -5.53
CA MET A 39 8.84 1.97 -5.34
C MET A 39 8.96 1.52 -3.87
N VAL A 40 9.85 2.11 -3.10
CA VAL A 40 10.02 1.82 -1.67
C VAL A 40 8.83 2.34 -0.87
N SER A 41 8.29 3.50 -1.23
CA SER A 41 7.14 4.09 -0.54
C SER A 41 5.87 3.24 -0.61
N ILE A 42 5.73 2.38 -1.64
CA ILE A 42 4.60 1.45 -1.74
C ILE A 42 4.65 0.41 -0.61
N TYR A 43 5.83 -0.14 -0.27
CA TYR A 43 5.97 -1.04 0.88
C TYR A 43 5.55 -0.37 2.18
N LEU A 44 5.99 0.89 2.38
CA LEU A 44 5.64 1.68 3.55
C LEU A 44 4.13 1.97 3.61
N LEU A 45 3.51 2.27 2.46
CA LEU A 45 2.07 2.50 2.39
C LEU A 45 1.28 1.25 2.76
N ILE A 46 1.65 0.07 2.22
CA ILE A 46 0.98 -1.19 2.55
C ILE A 46 1.13 -1.48 4.05
N ALA A 47 2.33 -1.41 4.62
CA ALA A 47 2.54 -1.66 6.04
C ALA A 47 1.81 -0.62 6.92
N GLY A 48 1.85 0.65 6.51
CA GLY A 48 1.15 1.74 7.17
C GLY A 48 -0.37 1.59 7.16
N SER A 49 -0.95 1.04 6.09
CA SER A 49 -2.40 0.82 6.00
C SER A 49 -2.92 -0.26 6.95
N TYR A 50 -2.13 -1.26 7.27
CA TYR A 50 -2.46 -2.28 8.27
C TYR A 50 -2.40 -1.74 9.71
N THR A 51 -1.50 -0.78 9.98
CA THR A 51 -1.17 -0.33 11.32
C THR A 51 -2.35 0.13 12.17
N PRO A 52 -3.30 0.95 11.67
CA PRO A 52 -4.47 1.34 12.45
C PRO A 52 -5.30 0.15 12.90
N PHE A 53 -5.60 -0.79 12.03
CA PHE A 53 -6.45 -1.94 12.34
C PHE A 53 -5.78 -2.92 13.29
N THR A 54 -4.51 -3.25 13.02
CA THR A 54 -3.75 -4.26 13.79
C THR A 54 -3.45 -3.83 15.21
N LEU A 55 -3.24 -2.54 15.45
CA LEU A 55 -2.93 -2.00 16.78
C LEU A 55 -4.15 -1.42 17.51
N THR A 56 -5.37 -1.59 16.95
CA THR A 56 -6.62 -1.21 17.60
C THR A 56 -7.54 -2.42 17.71
N VAL A 57 -8.46 -2.54 16.75
CA VAL A 57 -9.56 -3.52 16.78
C VAL A 57 -9.08 -4.98 16.73
N LEU A 58 -7.93 -5.25 16.13
CA LEU A 58 -7.38 -6.61 15.99
C LEU A 58 -6.35 -6.97 17.07
N ILE A 59 -6.06 -6.08 18.03
CA ILE A 59 -4.93 -6.26 18.95
C ILE A 59 -5.01 -7.59 19.73
N ASP A 60 -6.21 -7.96 20.17
CA ASP A 60 -6.44 -9.18 20.97
C ASP A 60 -6.68 -10.43 20.09
N SER A 61 -6.88 -10.26 18.78
CA SER A 61 -7.20 -11.32 17.81
C SER A 61 -6.07 -11.58 16.80
N GLY A 62 -4.81 -11.42 17.23
CA GLY A 62 -3.62 -11.66 16.40
C GLY A 62 -3.10 -10.42 15.66
N GLY A 63 -3.63 -9.24 15.95
CA GLY A 63 -3.23 -8.00 15.29
C GLY A 63 -1.74 -7.70 15.41
N LEU A 64 -1.11 -7.94 16.58
CA LEU A 64 0.32 -7.73 16.74
C LEU A 64 1.15 -8.65 15.84
N THR A 65 0.72 -9.90 15.67
CA THR A 65 1.39 -10.85 14.77
C THR A 65 1.32 -10.38 13.32
N LEU A 66 0.14 -9.96 12.88
CA LEU A 66 -0.05 -9.42 11.53
C LEU A 66 0.73 -8.12 11.32
N PHE A 67 0.75 -7.23 12.31
CA PHE A 67 1.55 -6.01 12.29
C PHE A 67 3.03 -6.31 12.06
N LEU A 68 3.62 -7.17 12.90
CA LEU A 68 5.03 -7.54 12.79
C LEU A 68 5.33 -8.23 11.46
N LEU A 69 4.47 -9.14 11.01
CA LEU A 69 4.63 -9.84 9.74
C LEU A 69 4.68 -8.87 8.56
N VAL A 70 3.72 -7.95 8.47
CA VAL A 70 3.64 -6.97 7.38
C VAL A 70 4.86 -6.04 7.37
N TRP A 71 5.28 -5.53 8.53
CA TRP A 71 6.43 -4.65 8.62
C TRP A 71 7.75 -5.36 8.32
N VAL A 72 7.94 -6.60 8.79
CA VAL A 72 9.13 -7.40 8.45
C VAL A 72 9.22 -7.64 6.95
N ILE A 73 8.10 -8.03 6.30
CA ILE A 73 8.08 -8.23 4.85
C ILE A 73 8.32 -6.92 4.11
N ALA A 74 7.78 -5.79 4.60
CA ALA A 74 8.05 -4.47 4.03
C ALA A 74 9.54 -4.14 4.06
N PHE A 75 10.21 -4.33 5.21
CA PHE A 75 11.65 -4.09 5.34
C PHE A 75 12.48 -4.98 4.41
N ILE A 76 12.16 -6.27 4.32
CA ILE A 76 12.82 -7.19 3.39
C ILE A 76 12.61 -6.73 1.95
N GLY A 77 11.37 -6.35 1.57
CA GLY A 77 11.05 -5.85 0.24
C GLY A 77 11.78 -4.55 -0.10
N ILE A 78 11.92 -3.63 0.85
CA ILE A 78 12.68 -2.39 0.71
C ILE A 78 14.17 -2.70 0.45
N ILE A 79 14.78 -3.55 1.28
CA ILE A 79 16.18 -3.96 1.12
C ILE A 79 16.37 -4.61 -0.26
N TRP A 80 15.53 -5.57 -0.61
CA TRP A 80 15.54 -6.19 -1.95
C TRP A 80 15.49 -5.14 -3.06
N LYS A 81 14.59 -4.15 -2.94
CA LYS A 81 14.40 -3.14 -3.98
C LYS A 81 15.58 -2.21 -4.13
N ILE A 82 16.29 -1.88 -3.07
CA ILE A 82 17.52 -1.07 -3.10
C ILE A 82 18.58 -1.73 -4.02
N PHE A 83 18.70 -3.06 -3.96
CA PHE A 83 19.66 -3.80 -4.77
C PHE A 83 19.17 -4.14 -6.19
N THR A 84 17.88 -3.98 -6.49
CA THR A 84 17.26 -4.42 -7.75
C THR A 84 16.56 -3.33 -8.51
N VAL A 85 16.88 -2.06 -8.25
CA VAL A 85 16.26 -0.90 -8.94
C VAL A 85 16.37 -1.03 -10.47
N GLY A 86 15.23 -0.87 -11.14
CA GLY A 86 15.13 -1.01 -12.60
C GLY A 86 14.94 -2.44 -13.10
N ASN A 87 15.25 -3.45 -12.28
CA ASN A 87 15.04 -4.86 -12.58
C ASN A 87 13.91 -5.44 -11.71
N TYR A 88 13.37 -6.59 -12.11
CA TYR A 88 12.41 -7.36 -11.32
C TYR A 88 11.17 -6.57 -10.87
N ASN A 89 10.64 -5.67 -11.70
CA ASN A 89 9.43 -4.91 -11.37
C ASN A 89 8.23 -5.83 -11.14
N PHE A 90 8.11 -6.92 -11.92
CA PHE A 90 7.05 -7.90 -11.78
C PHE A 90 7.09 -8.62 -10.42
N SER A 91 8.27 -9.05 -9.96
CA SER A 91 8.40 -9.69 -8.64
C SER A 91 8.11 -8.73 -7.48
N SER A 92 8.47 -7.44 -7.60
CA SER A 92 8.06 -6.43 -6.61
C SER A 92 6.54 -6.27 -6.58
N THR A 93 5.89 -6.26 -7.73
CA THR A 93 4.42 -6.16 -7.81
C THR A 93 3.74 -7.38 -7.18
N LEU A 94 4.26 -8.59 -7.41
CA LEU A 94 3.76 -9.79 -6.74
C LEU A 94 3.90 -9.70 -5.22
N LEU A 95 5.02 -9.16 -4.73
CA LEU A 95 5.24 -8.97 -3.29
C LEU A 95 4.27 -7.93 -2.71
N TYR A 96 3.95 -6.84 -3.43
CA TYR A 96 2.92 -5.88 -3.01
C TYR A 96 1.55 -6.54 -2.91
N ILE A 97 1.14 -7.34 -3.91
CA ILE A 97 -0.13 -8.09 -3.90
C ILE A 97 -0.16 -9.07 -2.73
N PHE A 98 0.92 -9.81 -2.51
CA PHE A 98 1.03 -10.75 -1.40
C PHE A 98 0.89 -10.05 -0.05
N MET A 99 1.63 -8.95 0.15
CA MET A 99 1.52 -8.14 1.37
C MET A 99 0.10 -7.59 1.56
N GLY A 100 -0.50 -7.04 0.50
CA GLY A 100 -1.87 -6.53 0.54
C GLY A 100 -2.91 -7.60 0.84
N GLY A 101 -2.62 -8.88 0.56
CA GLY A 101 -3.49 -10.03 0.80
C GLY A 101 -3.26 -10.75 2.14
N LEU A 102 -2.30 -10.33 2.96
CA LEU A 102 -1.98 -11.03 4.23
C LEU A 102 -3.16 -11.10 5.20
N TRP A 103 -4.09 -10.15 5.16
CA TRP A 103 -5.30 -10.17 5.98
C TRP A 103 -6.18 -11.40 5.74
N LEU A 104 -6.07 -12.05 4.58
CA LEU A 104 -6.81 -13.28 4.27
C LEU A 104 -6.44 -14.43 5.22
N PHE A 105 -5.23 -14.46 5.75
CA PHE A 105 -4.82 -15.44 6.77
C PHE A 105 -5.41 -15.14 8.17
N PHE A 106 -5.98 -13.95 8.34
CA PHE A 106 -6.61 -13.49 9.57
C PHE A 106 -8.08 -13.13 9.33
N ILE A 107 -8.69 -13.76 8.31
CA ILE A 107 -10.04 -13.39 7.83
C ILE A 107 -11.10 -13.44 8.93
N ASP A 108 -11.04 -14.44 9.81
CA ASP A 108 -11.99 -14.60 10.92
C ASP A 108 -11.90 -13.41 11.90
N ALA A 109 -10.68 -12.98 12.23
CA ALA A 109 -10.47 -11.80 13.07
C ALA A 109 -11.00 -10.52 12.38
N PHE A 110 -10.72 -10.35 11.08
CA PHE A 110 -11.24 -9.21 10.31
C PHE A 110 -12.77 -9.15 10.30
N ILE A 111 -13.44 -10.26 10.06
CA ILE A 111 -14.92 -10.30 9.98
C ILE A 111 -15.56 -10.09 11.35
N ASN A 112 -14.96 -10.61 12.42
CA ASN A 112 -15.57 -10.58 13.75
C ASN A 112 -15.28 -9.28 14.52
N GLU A 113 -14.08 -8.70 14.36
CA GLU A 113 -13.63 -7.56 15.18
C GLU A 113 -13.81 -6.20 14.48
N ILE A 114 -13.74 -6.16 13.14
CA ILE A 114 -13.84 -4.90 12.42
C ILE A 114 -15.32 -4.55 12.17
N PRO A 115 -15.77 -3.31 12.47
CA PRO A 115 -17.14 -2.89 12.18
C PRO A 115 -17.49 -3.10 10.71
N GLN A 116 -18.71 -3.59 10.44
CA GLN A 116 -19.14 -3.96 9.09
C GLN A 116 -19.02 -2.80 8.08
N ASN A 117 -19.31 -1.58 8.51
CA ASN A 117 -19.14 -0.40 7.66
C ASN A 117 -17.66 -0.15 7.31
N ALA A 118 -16.73 -0.38 8.24
CA ALA A 118 -15.30 -0.29 7.97
C ALA A 118 -14.86 -1.37 6.97
N LEU A 119 -15.34 -2.61 7.15
CA LEU A 119 -15.05 -3.73 6.23
C LEU A 119 -15.51 -3.44 4.80
N MET A 120 -16.68 -2.83 4.61
CA MET A 120 -17.16 -2.44 3.27
C MET A 120 -16.16 -1.51 2.58
N TRP A 121 -15.63 -0.51 3.29
CA TRP A 121 -14.64 0.42 2.73
C TRP A 121 -13.29 -0.25 2.50
N ILE A 122 -12.87 -1.20 3.36
CA ILE A 122 -11.66 -2.00 3.16
C ILE A 122 -11.79 -2.84 1.89
N TYR A 123 -12.91 -3.52 1.68
CA TYR A 123 -13.16 -4.32 0.47
C TYR A 123 -13.20 -3.46 -0.79
N ALA A 124 -13.85 -2.29 -0.72
CA ALA A 124 -13.85 -1.33 -1.81
C ALA A 124 -12.42 -0.86 -2.15
N SER A 125 -11.62 -0.54 -1.14
CA SER A 125 -10.22 -0.16 -1.29
C SER A 125 -9.40 -1.28 -1.92
N ALA A 126 -9.44 -2.49 -1.35
CA ALA A 126 -8.68 -3.64 -1.83
C ALA A 126 -9.03 -3.99 -3.29
N SER A 127 -10.33 -4.02 -3.62
CA SER A 127 -10.79 -4.27 -5.00
C SER A 127 -10.30 -3.19 -5.96
N THR A 128 -10.33 -1.93 -5.54
CA THR A 128 -9.87 -0.79 -6.35
C THR A 128 -8.36 -0.85 -6.60
N TYR A 129 -7.56 -1.20 -5.58
CA TYR A 129 -6.13 -1.44 -5.75
C TYR A 129 -5.85 -2.59 -6.74
N LEU A 130 -6.56 -3.72 -6.62
CA LEU A 130 -6.37 -4.87 -7.51
C LEU A 130 -6.70 -4.53 -8.96
N ILE A 131 -7.79 -3.80 -9.21
CA ILE A 131 -8.12 -3.30 -10.55
C ILE A 131 -7.00 -2.39 -11.05
N GLY A 132 -6.50 -1.48 -10.22
CA GLY A 132 -5.39 -0.60 -10.56
C GLY A 132 -4.13 -1.37 -10.95
N VAL A 133 -3.77 -2.43 -10.23
CA VAL A 133 -2.60 -3.28 -10.55
C VAL A 133 -2.71 -3.88 -11.95
N PHE A 134 -3.90 -4.22 -12.42
CA PHE A 134 -4.10 -4.69 -13.79
C PHE A 134 -3.65 -3.63 -14.81
N PHE A 135 -4.02 -2.37 -14.61
CA PHE A 135 -3.58 -1.27 -15.49
C PHE A 135 -2.08 -1.01 -15.37
N TYR A 136 -1.51 -1.12 -14.17
CA TYR A 136 -0.06 -1.01 -13.96
C TYR A 136 0.72 -2.09 -14.74
N LEU A 137 0.29 -3.35 -14.69
CA LEU A 137 0.93 -4.45 -15.40
C LEU A 137 0.76 -4.35 -16.93
N ALA A 138 -0.29 -3.70 -17.39
CA ALA A 138 -0.57 -3.46 -18.81
C ALA A 138 0.01 -2.13 -19.34
N ASP A 139 0.81 -1.40 -18.55
CA ASP A 139 1.28 -0.03 -18.87
C ASP A 139 1.98 0.10 -20.22
N SER A 140 2.77 -0.90 -20.62
CA SER A 140 3.45 -0.91 -21.92
C SER A 140 2.53 -1.12 -23.16
N LYS A 141 1.27 -1.50 -22.95
CA LYS A 141 0.36 -1.95 -24.02
C LYS A 141 -0.72 -0.92 -24.37
N ILE A 142 -1.12 -0.08 -23.43
CA ILE A 142 -2.24 0.85 -23.60
C ILE A 142 -1.80 2.27 -23.21
N LYS A 143 -2.11 3.24 -24.08
CA LYS A 143 -1.84 4.66 -23.83
C LYS A 143 -2.58 5.14 -22.58
N TYR A 144 -1.90 5.88 -21.72
CA TYR A 144 -2.41 6.42 -20.46
C TYR A 144 -2.67 5.40 -19.32
N ASN A 145 -2.30 4.12 -19.45
CA ASN A 145 -2.48 3.13 -18.39
C ASN A 145 -1.85 3.54 -17.05
N HIS A 146 -0.66 4.13 -17.11
CA HIS A 146 0.01 4.60 -15.91
C HIS A 146 -0.76 5.71 -15.19
N PHE A 147 -1.37 6.62 -15.93
CA PHE A 147 -2.25 7.65 -15.36
C PHE A 147 -3.51 7.04 -14.74
N ILE A 148 -4.14 6.07 -15.43
CA ILE A 148 -5.30 5.33 -14.91
C ILE A 148 -4.92 4.61 -13.62
N TRP A 149 -3.75 3.98 -13.56
CA TRP A 149 -3.22 3.37 -12.34
C TRP A 149 -3.20 4.36 -11.16
N HIS A 150 -2.69 5.57 -11.36
CA HIS A 150 -2.66 6.58 -10.30
C HIS A 150 -4.06 7.01 -9.83
N ILE A 151 -5.06 7.06 -10.72
CA ILE A 151 -6.45 7.33 -10.34
C ILE A 151 -6.96 6.22 -9.42
N PHE A 152 -6.72 4.94 -9.76
CA PHE A 152 -7.13 3.82 -8.93
C PHE A 152 -6.43 3.82 -7.56
N VAL A 153 -5.14 4.14 -7.51
CA VAL A 153 -4.39 4.29 -6.25
C VAL A 153 -5.00 5.38 -5.39
N LEU A 154 -5.34 6.54 -5.97
CA LEU A 154 -5.95 7.66 -5.24
C LEU A 154 -7.33 7.28 -4.68
N LEU A 155 -8.19 6.68 -5.49
CA LEU A 155 -9.53 6.24 -5.07
C LEU A 155 -9.44 5.17 -3.96
N ALA A 156 -8.57 4.17 -4.13
CA ALA A 156 -8.38 3.13 -3.14
C ALA A 156 -7.86 3.68 -1.81
N SER A 157 -6.90 4.61 -1.85
CA SER A 157 -6.41 5.31 -0.67
C SER A 157 -7.49 6.12 0.03
N ALA A 158 -8.37 6.78 -0.73
CA ALA A 158 -9.50 7.53 -0.18
C ALA A 158 -10.49 6.59 0.53
N PHE A 159 -10.84 5.45 -0.06
CA PHE A 159 -11.70 4.45 0.57
C PHE A 159 -11.09 3.90 1.86
N HIS A 160 -9.79 3.61 1.83
CA HIS A 160 -9.08 3.14 3.01
C HIS A 160 -9.05 4.20 4.12
N TYR A 161 -8.79 5.45 3.76
CA TYR A 161 -8.84 6.57 4.69
C TYR A 161 -10.22 6.74 5.33
N ILE A 162 -11.29 6.63 4.55
CA ILE A 162 -12.68 6.69 5.06
C ILE A 162 -12.91 5.59 6.10
N SER A 163 -12.44 4.37 5.83
CA SER A 163 -12.55 3.26 6.79
C SER A 163 -11.86 3.59 8.12
N ILE A 164 -10.65 4.10 8.09
CA ILE A 164 -9.89 4.44 9.29
C ILE A 164 -10.53 5.63 10.04
N TYR A 165 -10.80 6.71 9.32
CA TYR A 165 -11.19 7.97 9.93
C TYR A 165 -12.57 7.94 10.58
N PHE A 166 -13.55 7.24 9.97
CA PHE A 166 -14.93 7.25 10.43
C PHE A 166 -15.31 6.03 11.27
N TYR A 167 -14.54 4.93 11.22
CA TYR A 167 -15.00 3.65 11.78
C TYR A 167 -13.97 2.94 12.68
N ILE A 168 -12.73 3.42 12.77
CA ILE A 168 -11.68 2.88 13.64
C ILE A 168 -11.15 3.94 14.61
#